data_ca74d4e383bab993d28c536bed5d5340
#
_entry.id   ca74d4e383bab993d28c536bed5d5340
#
_cell.length_a   1.000
_cell.length_b   1.000
_cell.length_c   1.000
_cell.angle_alpha   90.00
_cell.angle_beta   90.00
_cell.angle_gamma   90.00
#
_symmetry.space_group_name_H-M   'P 1'
#
loop_
_entity.id
_entity.type
_entity.pdbx_description
1 polymer ?
#
loop_
_entity_poly.entity_id
_entity_poly.type
_entity_poly.pdbx_seq_one_letter_code
_entity_poly.pdbx_strand_id
1 'polypeptide(L)'
;LKELSGCLMDMYGQHEHQTLLKPLSYGRMLDQYIGSKALECKETLKEELRQYQELKQQLDEQDMDEEMRKRETDLLSFEVNEIEAASLQKGEDEELEKQYQKLVHAMRIQEAVTGAYAMTGYEEEESAGNVLGRAMRELKSVQNLDEELDVLGGQLTEIDSLLNDFNRALSEYSDSLNFEEEEFAAVEERLNLINHLKSKYGNTVADILTSYEQKQEKLEQLGNYELYLEQL
;
A
#
# COMPACT_ATOMS: atom_id res chain seq x y z
N LEU A 1 -30.10 59.43 -21.49
CA LEU A 1 -30.40 60.91 -21.57
C LEU A 1 -31.55 61.28 -20.66
N LYS A 2 -32.69 60.55 -20.63
CA LYS A 2 -33.87 60.86 -19.81
C LYS A 2 -33.59 60.74 -18.28
N GLU A 3 -32.72 59.84 -17.83
CA GLU A 3 -32.32 59.73 -16.41
C GLU A 3 -31.32 60.83 -16.00
N LEU A 4 -30.44 61.23 -16.91
CA LEU A 4 -29.50 62.31 -16.66
C LEU A 4 -30.13 63.65 -16.60
N SER A 5 -31.17 63.92 -17.43
CA SER A 5 -31.94 65.19 -17.41
C SER A 5 -32.82 65.32 -16.15
N GLY A 6 -33.30 64.19 -15.57
CA GLY A 6 -34.03 64.18 -14.30
C GLY A 6 -33.16 64.45 -13.05
N CYS A 7 -31.83 64.29 -13.15
CA CYS A 7 -30.86 64.59 -12.08
C CYS A 7 -30.34 66.05 -12.17
N LEU A 8 -30.44 66.70 -13.34
CA LEU A 8 -29.81 68.03 -13.59
C LEU A 8 -30.74 69.17 -13.67
N MET A 9 -32.06 68.97 -13.83
CA MET A 9 -33.06 70.02 -13.90
C MET A 9 -34.23 69.69 -12.98
N ASP A 10 -34.31 70.39 -11.85
CA ASP A 10 -35.53 70.54 -11.05
C ASP A 10 -36.39 71.58 -11.66
N MET A 11 -37.35 71.17 -12.49
CA MET A 11 -38.32 72.11 -13.02
C MET A 11 -39.52 72.25 -12.07
N TYR A 12 -39.68 73.43 -11.47
CA TYR A 12 -40.80 73.81 -10.66
C TYR A 12 -42.11 73.87 -11.51
N GLY A 13 -42.99 72.89 -11.38
CA GLY A 13 -44.25 72.78 -12.04
C GLY A 13 -45.27 71.98 -11.23
N GLN A 14 -46.53 72.08 -11.55
CA GLN A 14 -47.68 71.61 -10.78
C GLN A 14 -47.75 70.08 -10.45
N HIS A 15 -46.72 69.31 -10.72
CA HIS A 15 -46.63 67.87 -10.42
C HIS A 15 -45.34 67.46 -9.65
N GLU A 16 -44.83 68.27 -8.76
CA GLU A 16 -43.51 68.16 -8.10
C GLU A 16 -43.44 67.18 -6.99
N HIS A 17 -44.39 66.34 -6.77
CA HIS A 17 -44.32 65.32 -5.74
C HIS A 17 -43.86 63.92 -6.24
N GLN A 18 -43.24 63.82 -7.42
CA GLN A 18 -42.81 62.56 -7.98
C GLN A 18 -41.70 61.87 -7.14
N THR A 19 -40.86 62.61 -6.42
CA THR A 19 -39.89 62.10 -5.49
C THR A 19 -40.53 61.52 -4.22
N LEU A 20 -41.62 62.08 -3.76
CA LEU A 20 -42.44 61.62 -2.65
C LEU A 20 -43.31 60.39 -3.01
N LEU A 21 -43.51 60.10 -4.29
CA LEU A 21 -44.24 58.92 -4.74
C LEU A 21 -43.33 57.67 -4.86
N LYS A 22 -42.01 57.78 -4.69
CA LYS A 22 -41.08 56.68 -4.75
C LYS A 22 -40.80 56.13 -3.32
N PRO A 23 -41.27 54.94 -2.95
CA PRO A 23 -41.11 54.42 -1.61
C PRO A 23 -39.62 54.35 -1.14
N LEU A 24 -38.69 54.17 -2.06
CA LEU A 24 -37.23 54.17 -1.81
C LEU A 24 -36.67 55.53 -1.34
N SER A 25 -37.40 56.67 -1.56
CA SER A 25 -36.97 58.00 -1.13
C SER A 25 -37.38 58.32 0.32
N TYR A 26 -38.39 57.65 0.87
CA TYR A 26 -38.85 57.89 2.23
C TYR A 26 -37.81 57.60 3.29
N GLY A 27 -37.08 56.48 3.15
CA GLY A 27 -35.99 56.15 4.04
C GLY A 27 -34.90 57.22 4.07
N ARG A 28 -34.50 57.76 2.92
CA ARG A 28 -33.50 58.83 2.82
C ARG A 28 -33.98 60.15 3.43
N MET A 29 -35.23 60.50 3.23
CA MET A 29 -35.83 61.74 3.82
C MET A 29 -35.95 61.64 5.33
N LEU A 30 -36.33 60.46 5.86
CA LEU A 30 -36.35 60.21 7.29
C LEU A 30 -34.93 60.24 7.89
N ASP A 31 -33.94 59.64 7.24
CA ASP A 31 -32.55 59.69 7.69
C ASP A 31 -32.03 61.14 7.75
N GLN A 32 -32.36 61.97 6.76
CA GLN A 32 -32.01 63.40 6.74
C GLN A 32 -32.72 64.20 7.86
N TYR A 33 -33.96 63.87 8.18
CA TYR A 33 -34.73 64.52 9.23
C TYR A 33 -34.21 64.15 10.64
N ILE A 34 -33.80 62.88 10.86
CA ILE A 34 -33.24 62.41 12.13
C ILE A 34 -31.84 62.98 12.39
N GLY A 35 -31.13 63.37 11.30
CA GLY A 35 -29.84 64.06 11.39
C GLY A 35 -28.63 63.09 11.50
N SER A 36 -27.51 63.61 11.98
CA SER A 36 -26.20 62.98 11.95
C SER A 36 -26.15 61.61 12.64
N LYS A 37 -26.91 61.42 13.73
CA LYS A 37 -26.95 60.16 14.47
C LYS A 37 -27.51 58.98 13.65
N ALA A 38 -28.51 59.24 12.79
CA ALA A 38 -29.05 58.20 11.92
C ALA A 38 -28.08 57.85 10.79
N LEU A 39 -27.35 58.80 10.28
CA LEU A 39 -26.35 58.61 9.24
C LEU A 39 -25.14 57.81 9.79
N GLU A 40 -24.64 58.16 10.97
CA GLU A 40 -23.55 57.45 11.65
C GLU A 40 -23.93 55.98 11.94
N CYS A 41 -25.15 55.76 12.48
CA CYS A 41 -25.65 54.40 12.73
C CYS A 41 -25.79 53.58 11.44
N LYS A 42 -26.20 54.19 10.36
CA LYS A 42 -26.32 53.54 9.05
C LYS A 42 -24.99 53.24 8.40
N GLU A 43 -23.98 54.07 8.57
CA GLU A 43 -22.62 53.80 8.11
C GLU A 43 -22.00 52.65 8.90
N THR A 44 -22.15 52.64 10.23
CA THR A 44 -21.70 51.55 11.08
C THR A 44 -22.35 50.22 10.69
N LEU A 45 -23.70 50.23 10.53
CA LEU A 45 -24.44 49.04 10.11
C LEU A 45 -24.02 48.55 8.72
N LYS A 46 -23.72 49.44 7.79
CA LYS A 46 -23.24 49.08 6.45
C LYS A 46 -21.86 48.44 6.50
N GLU A 47 -20.97 48.93 7.35
CA GLU A 47 -19.63 48.38 7.54
C GLU A 47 -19.71 47.01 8.20
N GLU A 48 -20.50 46.87 9.27
CA GLU A 48 -20.72 45.58 9.96
C GLU A 48 -21.35 44.53 9.02
N LEU A 49 -22.32 44.94 8.18
CA LEU A 49 -22.94 44.06 7.20
C LEU A 49 -21.94 43.62 6.12
N ARG A 50 -21.03 44.51 5.69
CA ARG A 50 -19.98 44.16 4.75
C ARG A 50 -19.03 43.12 5.34
N GLN A 51 -18.56 43.35 6.56
CA GLN A 51 -17.69 42.42 7.27
C GLN A 51 -18.37 41.06 7.48
N TYR A 52 -19.65 41.04 7.86
CA TYR A 52 -20.44 39.83 7.97
C TYR A 52 -20.52 39.07 6.65
N GLN A 53 -20.79 39.80 5.53
CA GLN A 53 -20.89 39.17 4.21
C GLN A 53 -19.53 38.60 3.74
N GLU A 54 -18.42 39.29 3.99
CA GLU A 54 -17.08 38.86 3.68
C GLU A 54 -16.72 37.60 4.49
N LEU A 55 -16.97 37.58 5.80
CA LEU A 55 -16.75 36.43 6.67
C LEU A 55 -17.65 35.26 6.30
N LYS A 56 -18.91 35.50 5.96
CA LYS A 56 -19.84 34.47 5.52
C LYS A 56 -19.40 33.84 4.20
N GLN A 57 -18.94 34.65 3.25
CA GLN A 57 -18.43 34.12 1.98
C GLN A 57 -17.17 33.29 2.19
N GLN A 58 -16.26 33.72 3.07
CA GLN A 58 -15.09 32.94 3.44
C GLN A 58 -15.46 31.61 4.09
N LEU A 59 -16.47 31.60 4.96
CA LEU A 59 -16.97 30.37 5.60
C LEU A 59 -17.63 29.43 4.58
N ASP A 60 -18.48 29.95 3.69
CA ASP A 60 -19.17 29.15 2.66
C ASP A 60 -18.16 28.54 1.64
N GLU A 61 -17.09 29.27 1.30
CA GLU A 61 -15.99 28.76 0.47
C GLU A 61 -15.20 27.66 1.19
N GLN A 62 -15.05 27.74 2.50
CA GLN A 62 -14.36 26.79 3.33
C GLN A 62 -15.17 25.50 3.58
N ASP A 63 -16.49 25.56 3.69
CA ASP A 63 -17.35 24.37 3.90
C ASP A 63 -17.27 23.40 2.70
N MET A 64 -17.19 23.92 1.47
CA MET A 64 -16.97 23.09 0.27
C MET A 64 -15.58 22.42 0.24
N ASP A 65 -14.58 23.05 0.87
CA ASP A 65 -13.21 22.55 0.97
C ASP A 65 -13.03 21.55 2.14
N GLU A 66 -13.87 21.63 3.17
CA GLU A 66 -13.81 20.79 4.37
C GLU A 66 -14.12 19.32 4.07
N GLU A 67 -15.16 19.02 3.27
CA GLU A 67 -15.45 17.63 2.87
C GLU A 67 -14.33 17.00 2.04
N MET A 68 -13.72 17.76 1.14
CA MET A 68 -12.59 17.28 0.35
C MET A 68 -11.35 17.07 1.23
N ARG A 69 -11.08 17.99 2.16
CA ARG A 69 -9.97 17.85 3.12
C ARG A 69 -10.14 16.64 4.03
N LYS A 70 -11.34 16.44 4.57
CA LYS A 70 -11.63 15.28 5.43
C LYS A 70 -11.40 13.97 4.69
N ARG A 71 -11.85 13.86 3.45
CA ARG A 71 -11.59 12.68 2.61
C ARG A 71 -10.08 12.49 2.35
N GLU A 72 -9.36 13.57 2.10
CA GLU A 72 -7.91 13.54 1.89
C GLU A 72 -7.16 13.15 3.16
N THR A 73 -7.56 13.69 4.31
CA THR A 73 -7.01 13.33 5.63
C THR A 73 -7.26 11.87 5.95
N ASP A 74 -8.48 11.36 5.74
CA ASP A 74 -8.83 9.96 5.98
C ASP A 74 -8.01 9.03 5.08
N LEU A 75 -7.84 9.37 3.80
CA LEU A 75 -7.04 8.62 2.85
C LEU A 75 -5.56 8.61 3.24
N LEU A 76 -4.98 9.78 3.52
CA LEU A 76 -3.58 9.90 3.91
C LEU A 76 -3.30 9.18 5.23
N SER A 77 -4.22 9.26 6.20
CA SER A 77 -4.12 8.54 7.48
C SER A 77 -4.11 7.04 7.27
N PHE A 78 -4.97 6.52 6.39
CA PHE A 78 -5.00 5.11 6.05
C PHE A 78 -3.68 4.67 5.41
N GLU A 79 -3.18 5.42 4.42
CA GLU A 79 -1.94 5.09 3.71
C GLU A 79 -0.71 5.16 4.62
N VAL A 80 -0.62 6.18 5.49
CA VAL A 80 0.44 6.31 6.50
C VAL A 80 0.42 5.13 7.46
N ASN A 81 -0.75 4.76 8.00
CA ASN A 81 -0.89 3.64 8.91
C ASN A 81 -0.54 2.29 8.25
N GLU A 82 -0.91 2.09 6.98
CA GLU A 82 -0.57 0.87 6.23
C GLU A 82 0.94 0.70 6.07
N ILE A 83 1.66 1.78 5.74
CA ILE A 83 3.13 1.75 5.60
C ILE A 83 3.80 1.60 6.96
N GLU A 84 3.33 2.29 7.98
CA GLU A 84 3.89 2.24 9.34
C GLU A 84 3.74 0.85 9.97
N ALA A 85 2.57 0.22 9.80
CA ALA A 85 2.30 -1.13 10.28
C ALA A 85 3.25 -2.17 9.66
N ALA A 86 3.70 -1.94 8.43
CA ALA A 86 4.65 -2.81 7.77
C ALA A 86 6.08 -2.70 8.32
N SER A 87 6.42 -1.65 9.05
CA SER A 87 7.73 -1.43 9.70
C SER A 87 8.91 -1.71 8.77
N LEU A 88 8.90 -1.12 7.57
CA LEU A 88 9.88 -1.38 6.52
C LEU A 88 11.27 -0.88 6.89
N GLN A 89 12.29 -1.66 6.55
CA GLN A 89 13.69 -1.29 6.71
C GLN A 89 14.35 -1.02 5.35
N LYS A 90 15.20 -0.01 5.28
CA LYS A 90 15.88 0.37 4.04
C LYS A 90 16.79 -0.76 3.57
N GLY A 91 16.57 -1.23 2.33
CA GLY A 91 17.34 -2.33 1.72
C GLY A 91 16.87 -3.74 2.12
N GLU A 92 15.79 -3.85 2.91
CA GLU A 92 15.19 -5.13 3.33
C GLU A 92 14.75 -5.98 2.14
N ASP A 93 14.21 -5.35 1.12
CA ASP A 93 13.75 -6.02 -0.11
C ASP A 93 14.87 -6.73 -0.87
N GLU A 94 16.05 -6.10 -0.98
CA GLU A 94 17.20 -6.72 -1.65
C GLU A 94 17.77 -7.88 -0.86
N GLU A 95 17.75 -7.79 0.46
CA GLU A 95 18.26 -8.82 1.35
C GLU A 95 17.32 -10.03 1.38
N LEU A 96 16.02 -9.79 1.51
CA LEU A 96 15.01 -10.84 1.44
C LEU A 96 14.97 -11.54 0.08
N GLU A 97 15.14 -10.82 -1.02
CA GLU A 97 15.21 -11.42 -2.36
C GLU A 97 16.38 -12.39 -2.46
N LYS A 98 17.56 -12.03 -1.93
CA LYS A 98 18.73 -12.91 -1.89
C LYS A 98 18.49 -14.14 -1.00
N GLN A 99 17.84 -13.96 0.15
CA GLN A 99 17.47 -15.07 1.04
C GLN A 99 16.47 -16.00 0.34
N TYR A 100 15.43 -15.44 -0.27
CA TYR A 100 14.43 -16.21 -1.02
C TYR A 100 15.07 -17.06 -2.11
N GLN A 101 15.97 -16.50 -2.92
CA GLN A 101 16.68 -17.26 -3.96
C GLN A 101 17.50 -18.41 -3.39
N LYS A 102 18.18 -18.20 -2.26
CA LYS A 102 18.95 -19.28 -1.58
C LYS A 102 18.01 -20.38 -1.10
N LEU A 103 16.89 -20.02 -0.48
CA LEU A 103 15.92 -20.99 0.03
C LEU A 103 15.24 -21.77 -1.09
N VAL A 104 14.89 -21.13 -2.22
CA VAL A 104 14.35 -21.80 -3.42
C VAL A 104 15.37 -22.81 -3.97
N HIS A 105 16.66 -22.46 -3.99
CA HIS A 105 17.69 -23.39 -4.42
C HIS A 105 17.84 -24.56 -3.45
N ALA A 106 17.83 -24.30 -2.14
CA ALA A 106 17.91 -25.35 -1.11
C ALA A 106 16.71 -26.31 -1.21
N MET A 107 15.49 -25.78 -1.37
CA MET A 107 14.27 -26.57 -1.55
C MET A 107 14.38 -27.49 -2.78
N ARG A 108 14.82 -26.96 -3.92
CA ARG A 108 15.00 -27.76 -5.16
C ARG A 108 16.03 -28.86 -4.99
N ILE A 109 17.12 -28.57 -4.27
CA ILE A 109 18.14 -29.59 -3.98
C ILE A 109 17.54 -30.69 -3.09
N GLN A 110 16.82 -30.30 -2.04
CA GLN A 110 16.16 -31.24 -1.12
C GLN A 110 15.17 -32.13 -1.85
N GLU A 111 14.31 -31.58 -2.70
CA GLU A 111 13.36 -32.35 -3.51
C GLU A 111 14.07 -33.35 -4.43
N ALA A 112 15.14 -32.91 -5.12
CA ALA A 112 15.90 -33.77 -6.03
C ALA A 112 16.61 -34.92 -5.28
N VAL A 113 17.19 -34.63 -4.12
CA VAL A 113 17.87 -35.60 -3.25
C VAL A 113 16.86 -36.62 -2.73
N THR A 114 15.74 -36.16 -2.20
CA THR A 114 14.66 -37.02 -1.69
C THR A 114 14.10 -37.92 -2.80
N GLY A 115 13.85 -37.35 -3.98
CA GLY A 115 13.37 -38.10 -5.14
C GLY A 115 14.37 -39.14 -5.62
N ALA A 116 15.67 -38.78 -5.66
CA ALA A 116 16.74 -39.72 -5.99
C ALA A 116 16.82 -40.88 -4.98
N TYR A 117 16.74 -40.56 -3.68
CA TYR A 117 16.76 -41.59 -2.61
C TYR A 117 15.54 -42.53 -2.72
N ALA A 118 14.35 -42.03 -2.95
CA ALA A 118 13.16 -42.85 -3.18
C ALA A 118 13.34 -43.84 -4.35
N MET A 119 13.93 -43.35 -5.46
CA MET A 119 14.17 -44.18 -6.65
C MET A 119 15.30 -45.22 -6.48
N THR A 120 16.35 -44.90 -5.70
CA THR A 120 17.54 -45.75 -5.57
C THR A 120 17.58 -46.56 -4.30
N GLY A 121 16.81 -46.22 -3.29
CA GLY A 121 16.74 -46.88 -1.99
C GLY A 121 16.12 -48.28 -2.04
N TYR A 122 15.78 -48.80 -0.85
CA TYR A 122 15.25 -50.13 -0.66
C TYR A 122 13.85 -50.14 -0.03
N GLU A 123 13.23 -48.99 0.12
CA GLU A 123 11.94 -48.82 0.81
C GLU A 123 10.74 -49.07 -0.13
N GLU A 124 10.86 -48.58 -1.37
CA GLU A 124 9.80 -48.74 -2.36
C GLU A 124 9.97 -50.01 -3.22
N GLU A 125 8.85 -50.68 -3.54
CA GLU A 125 8.86 -51.94 -4.25
C GLU A 125 9.52 -51.87 -5.63
N GLU A 126 9.40 -50.74 -6.32
CA GLU A 126 9.98 -50.49 -7.65
C GLU A 126 11.28 -49.75 -7.61
N SER A 127 11.85 -49.47 -6.43
CA SER A 127 13.17 -48.82 -6.28
C SER A 127 14.30 -49.72 -6.82
N ALA A 128 15.37 -49.03 -7.27
CA ALA A 128 16.52 -49.72 -7.85
C ALA A 128 17.14 -50.77 -6.89
N GLY A 129 17.23 -50.46 -5.59
CA GLY A 129 17.72 -51.40 -4.58
C GLY A 129 16.86 -52.63 -4.46
N ASN A 130 15.52 -52.51 -4.45
CA ASN A 130 14.62 -53.66 -4.39
C ASN A 130 14.66 -54.48 -5.68
N VAL A 131 14.71 -53.81 -6.85
CA VAL A 131 14.80 -54.50 -8.15
C VAL A 131 16.12 -55.27 -8.25
N LEU A 132 17.22 -54.63 -7.82
CA LEU A 132 18.56 -55.27 -7.78
C LEU A 132 18.58 -56.48 -6.84
N GLY A 133 17.99 -56.35 -5.65
CA GLY A 133 17.89 -57.46 -4.70
C GLY A 133 17.04 -58.62 -5.23
N ARG A 134 16.02 -58.37 -6.04
CA ARG A 134 15.27 -59.44 -6.76
C ARG A 134 16.12 -60.14 -7.81
N ALA A 135 16.84 -59.36 -8.64
CA ALA A 135 17.75 -59.89 -9.64
C ALA A 135 18.87 -60.79 -9.02
N MET A 136 19.43 -60.32 -7.91
CA MET A 136 20.44 -61.10 -7.15
C MET A 136 19.89 -62.44 -6.67
N ARG A 137 18.63 -62.50 -6.16
CA ARG A 137 18.00 -63.75 -5.72
C ARG A 137 17.79 -64.70 -6.88
N GLU A 138 17.33 -64.21 -8.03
CA GLU A 138 17.14 -65.00 -9.25
C GLU A 138 18.48 -65.64 -9.71
N LEU A 139 19.52 -64.83 -9.87
CA LEU A 139 20.82 -65.33 -10.27
C LEU A 139 21.41 -66.31 -9.26
N LYS A 140 21.26 -66.06 -7.97
CA LYS A 140 21.74 -66.95 -6.91
C LYS A 140 21.08 -68.34 -6.97
N SER A 141 19.84 -68.46 -7.44
CA SER A 141 19.13 -69.70 -7.56
C SER A 141 19.74 -70.68 -8.60
N VAL A 142 20.48 -70.13 -9.59
CA VAL A 142 21.10 -70.89 -10.69
C VAL A 142 22.63 -70.80 -10.73
N GLN A 143 23.26 -70.06 -9.84
CA GLN A 143 24.67 -69.74 -9.80
C GLN A 143 25.57 -70.99 -9.78
N ASN A 144 25.15 -72.06 -9.08
CA ASN A 144 25.91 -73.32 -8.99
C ASN A 144 25.89 -74.18 -10.26
N LEU A 145 25.19 -73.74 -11.30
CA LEU A 145 25.03 -74.50 -12.55
C LEU A 145 26.04 -74.10 -13.63
N ASP A 146 26.69 -72.92 -13.51
CA ASP A 146 27.61 -72.41 -14.49
C ASP A 146 28.62 -71.45 -13.82
N GLU A 147 29.98 -71.68 -14.08
CA GLU A 147 31.06 -70.82 -13.50
C GLU A 147 30.98 -69.33 -13.99
N GLU A 148 30.47 -69.07 -15.19
CA GLU A 148 30.31 -67.71 -15.70
C GLU A 148 29.25 -66.94 -14.89
N LEU A 149 28.25 -67.60 -14.35
CA LEU A 149 27.23 -67.03 -13.50
C LEU A 149 27.77 -66.60 -12.14
N ASP A 150 28.83 -67.21 -11.66
CA ASP A 150 29.52 -66.76 -10.42
C ASP A 150 30.17 -65.40 -10.60
N VAL A 151 30.78 -65.16 -11.75
CA VAL A 151 31.40 -63.86 -12.07
C VAL A 151 30.31 -62.78 -12.21
N LEU A 152 29.21 -63.06 -12.90
CA LEU A 152 28.11 -62.12 -13.04
C LEU A 152 27.38 -61.85 -11.70
N GLY A 153 27.23 -62.84 -10.84
CA GLY A 153 26.70 -62.68 -9.48
C GLY A 153 27.60 -61.79 -8.60
N GLY A 154 28.91 -61.96 -8.79
CA GLY A 154 29.90 -61.07 -8.12
C GLY A 154 29.77 -59.60 -8.55
N GLN A 155 29.64 -59.34 -9.86
CA GLN A 155 29.43 -58.01 -10.38
C GLN A 155 28.12 -57.37 -9.86
N LEU A 156 27.04 -58.15 -9.78
CA LEU A 156 25.79 -57.65 -9.26
C LEU A 156 25.87 -57.32 -7.77
N THR A 157 26.63 -58.08 -7.00
CA THR A 157 26.92 -57.78 -5.59
C THR A 157 27.77 -56.51 -5.41
N GLU A 158 28.68 -56.26 -6.30
CA GLU A 158 29.47 -55.01 -6.30
C GLU A 158 28.59 -53.78 -6.62
N ILE A 159 27.67 -53.92 -7.59
CA ILE A 159 26.68 -52.87 -7.91
C ILE A 159 25.79 -52.57 -6.69
N ASP A 160 25.32 -53.60 -5.98
CA ASP A 160 24.51 -53.43 -4.76
C ASP A 160 25.27 -52.70 -3.67
N SER A 161 26.57 -53.05 -3.47
CA SER A 161 27.42 -52.35 -2.50
C SER A 161 27.62 -50.88 -2.84
N LEU A 162 27.85 -50.58 -4.12
CA LEU A 162 27.98 -49.18 -4.61
C LEU A 162 26.69 -48.40 -4.46
N LEU A 163 25.55 -49.03 -4.72
CA LEU A 163 24.23 -48.43 -4.55
C LEU A 163 23.93 -48.11 -3.07
N ASN A 164 24.32 -49.01 -2.16
CA ASN A 164 24.21 -48.78 -0.71
C ASN A 164 25.09 -47.61 -0.26
N ASP A 165 26.33 -47.56 -0.74
CA ASP A 165 27.26 -46.47 -0.40
C ASP A 165 26.77 -45.13 -0.95
N PHE A 166 26.21 -45.13 -2.16
CA PHE A 166 25.57 -43.95 -2.74
C PHE A 166 24.37 -43.48 -1.92
N ASN A 167 23.44 -44.37 -1.56
CA ASN A 167 22.28 -44.03 -0.77
C ASN A 167 22.64 -43.51 0.62
N ARG A 168 23.68 -44.09 1.26
CA ARG A 168 24.18 -43.56 2.52
C ARG A 168 24.74 -42.14 2.37
N ALA A 169 25.56 -41.90 1.34
CA ALA A 169 26.11 -40.57 1.07
C ALA A 169 25.00 -39.57 0.75
N LEU A 170 23.97 -39.99 0.03
CA LEU A 170 22.79 -39.16 -0.31
C LEU A 170 21.98 -38.77 0.95
N SER A 171 21.79 -39.74 1.88
CA SER A 171 21.14 -39.49 3.18
C SER A 171 21.95 -38.50 4.04
N GLU A 172 23.29 -38.73 4.17
CA GLU A 172 24.17 -37.83 4.90
C GLU A 172 24.15 -36.41 4.30
N TYR A 173 24.11 -36.30 2.98
CA TYR A 173 23.98 -35.00 2.31
C TYR A 173 22.64 -34.36 2.57
N SER A 174 21.54 -35.12 2.52
CA SER A 174 20.18 -34.65 2.85
C SER A 174 20.10 -34.08 4.27
N ASP A 175 20.69 -34.78 5.24
CA ASP A 175 20.72 -34.35 6.64
C ASP A 175 21.57 -33.09 6.86
N SER A 176 22.52 -32.82 5.96
CA SER A 176 23.35 -31.60 5.98
C SER A 176 22.66 -30.36 5.37
N LEU A 177 21.58 -30.56 4.62
CA LEU A 177 20.79 -29.46 4.03
C LEU A 177 19.91 -28.82 5.11
N ASN A 178 20.30 -27.63 5.57
CA ASN A 178 19.52 -26.83 6.50
C ASN A 178 18.44 -26.08 5.70
N PHE A 179 17.36 -26.77 5.34
CA PHE A 179 16.17 -26.15 4.79
C PHE A 179 15.04 -26.24 5.82
N GLU A 180 14.58 -25.09 6.26
CA GLU A 180 13.44 -24.97 7.17
C GLU A 180 12.25 -24.38 6.39
N GLU A 181 11.19 -25.15 6.26
CA GLU A 181 9.96 -24.75 5.53
C GLU A 181 9.31 -23.51 6.17
N GLU A 182 9.41 -23.39 7.50
CA GLU A 182 8.91 -22.25 8.25
C GLU A 182 9.69 -20.95 7.91
N GLU A 183 11.01 -21.03 7.75
CA GLU A 183 11.83 -19.88 7.34
C GLU A 183 11.48 -19.46 5.90
N PHE A 184 11.31 -20.43 4.99
CA PHE A 184 10.92 -20.14 3.62
C PHE A 184 9.56 -19.43 3.55
N ALA A 185 8.55 -19.93 4.28
CA ALA A 185 7.21 -19.35 4.32
C ALA A 185 7.24 -17.92 4.90
N ALA A 186 8.01 -17.67 5.95
CA ALA A 186 8.15 -16.35 6.54
C ALA A 186 8.79 -15.33 5.59
N VAL A 187 9.84 -15.73 4.87
CA VAL A 187 10.50 -14.87 3.86
C VAL A 187 9.57 -14.59 2.69
N GLU A 188 8.82 -15.60 2.22
CA GLU A 188 7.84 -15.43 1.14
C GLU A 188 6.70 -14.48 1.52
N GLU A 189 6.12 -14.64 2.71
CA GLU A 189 5.05 -13.77 3.22
C GLU A 189 5.55 -12.32 3.34
N ARG A 190 6.76 -12.12 3.88
CA ARG A 190 7.35 -10.80 4.02
C ARG A 190 7.63 -10.13 2.68
N LEU A 191 8.16 -10.87 1.70
CA LEU A 191 8.36 -10.38 0.33
C LEU A 191 7.03 -10.01 -0.35
N ASN A 192 5.99 -10.82 -0.16
CA ASN A 192 4.68 -10.55 -0.70
C ASN A 192 4.09 -9.25 -0.13
N LEU A 193 4.24 -9.01 1.17
CA LEU A 193 3.83 -7.75 1.80
C LEU A 193 4.58 -6.56 1.21
N ILE A 194 5.91 -6.65 1.09
CA ILE A 194 6.74 -5.58 0.52
C ILE A 194 6.35 -5.32 -0.93
N ASN A 195 6.16 -6.36 -1.75
CA ASN A 195 5.77 -6.24 -3.14
C ASN A 195 4.37 -5.62 -3.30
N HIS A 196 3.45 -5.94 -2.39
CA HIS A 196 2.15 -5.29 -2.34
C HIS A 196 2.27 -3.78 -2.09
N LEU A 197 3.08 -3.37 -1.12
CA LEU A 197 3.34 -1.96 -0.83
C LEU A 197 4.10 -1.26 -1.97
N LYS A 198 5.05 -1.95 -2.61
CA LYS A 198 5.74 -1.44 -3.81
C LYS A 198 4.75 -1.13 -4.95
N SER A 199 3.77 -1.98 -5.16
CA SER A 199 2.76 -1.77 -6.21
C SER A 199 1.87 -0.54 -5.98
N LYS A 200 1.75 -0.07 -4.73
CA LYS A 200 0.92 1.08 -4.35
C LYS A 200 1.72 2.38 -4.21
N TYR A 201 2.89 2.32 -3.59
CA TYR A 201 3.57 3.51 -3.07
C TYR A 201 4.93 3.81 -3.70
N GLY A 202 5.53 2.88 -4.46
CA GLY A 202 6.82 3.12 -5.11
C GLY A 202 7.48 1.82 -5.55
N ASN A 203 8.54 1.91 -6.36
CA ASN A 203 9.21 0.73 -6.92
C ASN A 203 10.22 0.07 -5.96
N THR A 204 10.69 0.80 -4.97
CA THR A 204 11.66 0.34 -3.96
C THR A 204 11.16 0.66 -2.56
N VAL A 205 11.70 -0.02 -1.55
CA VAL A 205 11.43 0.32 -0.13
C VAL A 205 11.83 1.77 0.17
N ALA A 206 12.89 2.27 -0.45
CA ALA A 206 13.30 3.66 -0.29
C ALA A 206 12.24 4.64 -0.83
N ASP A 207 11.63 4.33 -1.98
CA ASP A 207 10.54 5.15 -2.54
C ASP A 207 9.31 5.14 -1.63
N ILE A 208 8.96 3.97 -1.05
CA ILE A 208 7.84 3.85 -0.10
C ILE A 208 8.08 4.72 1.14
N LEU A 209 9.28 4.66 1.70
CA LEU A 209 9.65 5.48 2.87
C LEU A 209 9.63 6.97 2.55
N THR A 210 10.08 7.37 1.37
CA THR A 210 9.98 8.77 0.91
C THR A 210 8.52 9.20 0.74
N SER A 211 7.69 8.33 0.17
CA SER A 211 6.24 8.56 0.05
C SER A 211 5.57 8.67 1.42
N TYR A 212 5.97 7.85 2.39
CA TYR A 212 5.52 7.92 3.77
C TYR A 212 5.83 9.28 4.42
N GLU A 213 7.09 9.74 4.32
CA GLU A 213 7.50 11.05 4.86
C GLU A 213 6.69 12.20 4.24
N GLN A 214 6.50 12.20 2.92
CA GLN A 214 5.71 13.22 2.23
C GLN A 214 4.24 13.21 2.66
N LYS A 215 3.64 12.02 2.83
CA LYS A 215 2.25 11.88 3.27
C LYS A 215 2.06 12.30 4.72
N GLN A 216 3.02 11.98 5.58
CA GLN A 216 3.03 12.39 6.98
C GLN A 216 3.13 13.91 7.11
N GLU A 217 4.04 14.55 6.36
CA GLU A 217 4.16 16.01 6.33
C GLU A 217 2.86 16.69 5.85
N LYS A 218 2.23 16.14 4.81
CA LYS A 218 0.96 16.65 4.30
C LYS A 218 -0.19 16.48 5.30
N LEU A 219 -0.22 15.35 6.02
CA LEU A 219 -1.20 15.10 7.07
C LEU A 219 -1.06 16.12 8.22
N GLU A 220 0.17 16.43 8.61
CA GLU A 220 0.48 17.41 9.63
C GLU A 220 0.06 18.84 9.22
N GLN A 221 0.27 19.19 7.95
CA GLN A 221 -0.18 20.47 7.39
C GLN A 221 -1.72 20.58 7.40
N LEU A 222 -2.42 19.51 7.03
CA LEU A 222 -3.89 19.47 7.06
C LEU A 222 -4.42 19.57 8.49
N GLY A 223 -3.84 18.88 9.46
CA GLY A 223 -4.21 18.95 10.87
C GLY A 223 -3.96 20.32 11.51
N ASN A 224 -2.86 20.98 11.18
CA ASN A 224 -2.59 22.34 11.64
C ASN A 224 -3.58 23.35 11.07
N TYR A 225 -4.07 23.14 9.86
CA TYR A 225 -5.09 23.98 9.25
C TYR A 225 -6.46 23.82 9.92
N GLU A 226 -6.84 22.62 10.34
CA GLU A 226 -8.07 22.39 11.14
C GLU A 226 -8.02 23.15 12.49
N LEU A 227 -6.90 23.07 13.18
CA LEU A 227 -6.68 23.83 14.43
C LEU A 227 -6.77 25.35 14.22
N TYR A 228 -6.30 25.82 13.07
CA TYR A 228 -6.40 27.24 12.71
C TYR A 228 -7.86 27.67 12.46
N LEU A 229 -8.67 26.81 11.82
CA LEU A 229 -10.10 27.07 11.59
C LEU A 229 -10.92 27.06 12.88
N GLU A 230 -10.61 26.20 13.84
CA GLU A 230 -11.28 26.18 15.16
C GLU A 230 -11.01 27.45 16.00
N GLN A 231 -9.96 28.20 15.69
CA GLN A 231 -9.59 29.43 16.38
C GLN A 231 -10.16 30.70 15.74
N LEU A 232 -10.69 30.60 14.52
CA LEU A 232 -11.40 31.67 13.79
C LEU A 232 -12.89 31.69 14.14
#